data_256e41093b03a3aaca26afa642d3eaa1
#
_entry.id   256e41093b03a3aaca26afa642d3eaa1
#
_cell.length_a   1.000
_cell.length_b   1.000
_cell.length_c   1.000
_cell.angle_alpha   90.00
_cell.angle_beta   90.00
_cell.angle_gamma   90.00
#
_symmetry.space_group_name_H-M   'P 1'
#
loop_
_entity.id
_entity.type
_entity.pdbx_description
1 polymer ?
#
loop_
_entity_poly.entity_id
_entity_poly.type
_entity_poly.pdbx_seq_one_letter_code
_entity_poly.pdbx_strand_id
1 'polypeptide(L)'
;NTIPYIKSKERAIKYGNYFKKQILKLKKINPKAMFLIIGPADMAKKQKTEMITYPILVEVISALKNAAFETNSCFWDMYLNMGGENSIIDWSKKTPSLAARDYIHFTNKGAREIADLFIEDLMNDFKNYLENKNEN
;
A
#
# COMPACT_ATOMS: atom_id res chain seq x y z
N ASN A 1 1.84 -13.37 -3.80
CA ASN A 1 2.03 -12.05 -4.39
C ASN A 1 1.35 -12.00 -5.78
N THR A 2 0.29 -11.19 -5.91
CA THR A 2 -0.59 -11.19 -7.10
C THR A 2 -0.12 -10.18 -8.16
N ILE A 3 0.58 -9.12 -7.77
CA ILE A 3 0.96 -8.01 -8.64
C ILE A 3 1.73 -8.45 -9.89
N PRO A 4 2.74 -9.35 -9.83
CA PRO A 4 3.47 -9.80 -11.00
C PRO A 4 2.61 -10.45 -12.10
N TYR A 5 1.42 -10.91 -11.75
CA TYR A 5 0.48 -11.57 -12.68
C TYR A 5 -0.51 -10.59 -13.32
N ILE A 6 -0.60 -9.36 -12.83
CA ILE A 6 -1.42 -8.29 -13.41
C ILE A 6 -0.61 -7.66 -14.54
N LYS A 7 -1.08 -7.80 -15.78
CA LYS A 7 -0.32 -7.43 -16.98
C LYS A 7 -0.88 -6.20 -17.71
N SER A 8 -2.03 -5.68 -17.27
CA SER A 8 -2.65 -4.52 -17.91
C SER A 8 -3.49 -3.72 -16.92
N LYS A 9 -3.79 -2.49 -17.29
CA LYS A 9 -4.68 -1.58 -16.53
C LYS A 9 -6.07 -2.19 -16.33
N GLU A 10 -6.65 -2.82 -17.34
CA GLU A 10 -7.96 -3.47 -17.25
C GLU A 10 -7.95 -4.59 -16.21
N ARG A 11 -6.83 -5.35 -16.12
CA ARG A 11 -6.67 -6.37 -15.08
C ARG A 11 -6.51 -5.77 -13.69
N ALA A 12 -5.83 -4.62 -13.57
CA ALA A 12 -5.74 -3.88 -12.31
C ALA A 12 -7.13 -3.41 -11.83
N ILE A 13 -7.93 -2.84 -12.74
CA ILE A 13 -9.32 -2.45 -12.46
C ILE A 13 -10.18 -3.66 -12.04
N LYS A 14 -10.08 -4.78 -12.76
CA LYS A 14 -10.78 -6.02 -12.39
C LYS A 14 -10.37 -6.51 -11.00
N TYR A 15 -9.10 -6.41 -10.66
CA TYR A 15 -8.58 -6.78 -9.34
C TYR A 15 -9.15 -5.87 -8.24
N GLY A 16 -9.17 -4.55 -8.44
CA GLY A 16 -9.81 -3.60 -7.52
C GLY A 16 -11.30 -3.88 -7.34
N ASN A 17 -12.02 -4.14 -8.42
CA ASN A 17 -13.45 -4.50 -8.37
C ASN A 17 -13.70 -5.82 -7.61
N TYR A 18 -12.83 -6.80 -7.77
CA TYR A 18 -12.88 -8.02 -6.98
C TYR A 18 -12.66 -7.72 -5.50
N PHE A 19 -11.66 -6.91 -5.18
CA PHE A 19 -11.34 -6.52 -3.80
C PHE A 19 -12.49 -5.75 -3.15
N LYS A 20 -13.10 -4.79 -3.86
CA LYS A 20 -14.32 -4.09 -3.46
C LYS A 20 -15.44 -5.05 -3.06
N LYS A 21 -15.69 -6.08 -3.89
CA LYS A 21 -16.72 -7.10 -3.59
C LYS A 21 -16.42 -7.85 -2.28
N GLN A 22 -15.15 -8.13 -1.98
CA GLN A 22 -14.80 -8.79 -0.72
C GLN A 22 -15.03 -7.88 0.48
N ILE A 23 -14.66 -6.60 0.41
CA ILE A 23 -14.94 -5.62 1.48
C ILE A 23 -16.44 -5.53 1.74
N LEU A 24 -17.25 -5.40 0.69
CA LEU A 24 -18.71 -5.33 0.82
C LEU A 24 -19.32 -6.59 1.46
N LYS A 25 -18.77 -7.78 1.17
CA LYS A 25 -19.19 -9.03 1.85
C LYS A 25 -18.87 -8.99 3.34
N LEU A 26 -17.65 -8.55 3.70
CA LEU A 26 -17.24 -8.45 5.10
C LEU A 26 -18.08 -7.42 5.86
N LYS A 27 -18.41 -6.29 5.24
CA LYS A 27 -19.30 -5.27 5.81
C LYS A 27 -20.74 -5.77 6.03
N LYS A 28 -21.23 -6.69 5.20
CA LYS A 28 -22.54 -7.34 5.43
C LYS A 28 -22.52 -8.23 6.67
N ILE A 29 -21.41 -8.90 6.95
CA ILE A 29 -21.26 -9.77 8.13
C ILE A 29 -21.11 -8.93 9.40
N ASN A 30 -20.34 -7.84 9.33
CA ASN A 30 -20.16 -6.91 10.45
C ASN A 30 -20.31 -5.46 9.98
N PRO A 31 -21.54 -4.92 9.97
CA PRO A 31 -21.82 -3.56 9.48
C PRO A 31 -21.14 -2.43 10.28
N LYS A 32 -20.76 -2.71 11.53
CA LYS A 32 -20.08 -1.75 12.41
C LYS A 32 -18.55 -1.77 12.26
N ALA A 33 -18.01 -2.75 11.55
CA ALA A 33 -16.56 -2.82 11.35
C ALA A 33 -16.05 -1.70 10.45
N MET A 34 -14.99 -1.06 10.87
CA MET A 34 -14.20 -0.17 10.03
C MET A 34 -13.11 -0.99 9.32
N PHE A 35 -12.82 -0.61 8.09
CA PHE A 35 -11.79 -1.28 7.28
C PHE A 35 -10.71 -0.27 6.92
N LEU A 36 -9.48 -0.61 7.22
CA LEU A 36 -8.29 0.05 6.73
C LEU A 36 -7.59 -0.86 5.73
N ILE A 37 -7.44 -0.38 4.52
CA ILE A 37 -6.74 -1.07 3.46
C ILE A 37 -5.31 -0.54 3.41
N ILE A 38 -4.34 -1.42 3.59
CA ILE A 38 -2.94 -1.08 3.41
C ILE A 38 -2.57 -1.40 1.96
N GLY A 39 -2.17 -0.37 1.21
CA GLY A 39 -1.71 -0.49 -0.16
C GLY A 39 -0.43 -1.34 -0.25
N PRO A 40 -0.10 -1.89 -1.43
CA PRO A 40 1.13 -2.64 -1.61
C PRO A 40 2.36 -1.74 -1.47
N ALA A 41 3.46 -2.34 -1.02
CA ALA A 41 4.79 -1.76 -1.04
C ALA A 41 5.30 -1.56 -2.47
N ASP A 42 6.32 -0.72 -2.63
CA ASP A 42 7.13 -0.78 -3.85
C ASP A 42 7.77 -2.16 -3.99
N MET A 43 7.88 -2.60 -5.21
CA MET A 43 8.57 -3.84 -5.60
C MET A 43 9.19 -3.68 -6.96
N ALA A 44 10.36 -4.27 -7.17
CA ALA A 44 11.08 -4.11 -8.42
C ALA A 44 11.27 -5.44 -9.15
N LYS A 45 11.47 -5.32 -10.45
CA LYS A 45 11.82 -6.43 -11.34
C LYS A 45 12.98 -6.01 -12.23
N LYS A 46 13.71 -7.00 -12.71
CA LYS A 46 14.73 -6.77 -13.73
C LYS A 46 14.09 -6.48 -15.08
N GLN A 47 14.50 -5.37 -15.70
CA GLN A 47 14.15 -5.02 -17.07
C GLN A 47 15.44 -4.68 -17.82
N LYS A 48 15.80 -5.50 -18.82
CA LYS A 48 17.10 -5.46 -19.48
C LYS A 48 18.24 -5.61 -18.45
N THR A 49 19.02 -4.58 -18.25
CA THR A 49 20.17 -4.54 -17.30
C THR A 49 19.85 -3.90 -15.97
N GLU A 50 18.68 -3.24 -15.83
CA GLU A 50 18.33 -2.43 -14.67
C GLU A 50 17.20 -3.05 -13.84
N MET A 51 17.16 -2.71 -12.56
CA MET A 51 16.01 -2.96 -11.71
C MET A 51 15.10 -1.74 -11.76
N ILE A 52 13.81 -1.98 -11.96
CA ILE A 52 12.78 -0.93 -11.98
C ILE A 52 11.58 -1.36 -11.17
N THR A 53 10.85 -0.41 -10.60
CA THR A 53 9.51 -0.66 -10.03
C THR A 53 8.62 -1.40 -11.05
N TYR A 54 7.79 -2.34 -10.58
CA TYR A 54 6.83 -3.01 -11.47
C TYR A 54 5.93 -1.98 -12.16
N PRO A 55 5.94 -1.86 -13.50
CA PRO A 55 5.21 -0.79 -14.21
C PRO A 55 3.72 -0.74 -13.94
N ILE A 56 3.12 -1.87 -13.55
CA ILE A 56 1.68 -1.97 -13.26
C ILE A 56 1.33 -1.62 -11.80
N LEU A 57 2.33 -1.39 -10.94
CA LEU A 57 2.11 -1.23 -9.50
C LEU A 57 1.21 -0.04 -9.18
N VAL A 58 1.47 1.10 -9.79
CA VAL A 58 0.68 2.34 -9.58
C VAL A 58 -0.78 2.15 -9.99
N GLU A 59 -1.04 1.42 -11.08
CA GLU A 59 -2.41 1.10 -11.51
C GLU A 59 -3.13 0.18 -10.52
N VAL A 60 -2.40 -0.76 -9.91
CA VAL A 60 -2.96 -1.64 -8.87
C VAL A 60 -3.26 -0.85 -7.60
N ILE A 61 -2.36 0.03 -7.18
CA ILE A 61 -2.55 0.92 -6.02
C ILE A 61 -3.79 1.78 -6.23
N SER A 62 -3.90 2.44 -7.38
CA SER A 62 -5.05 3.27 -7.75
C SER A 62 -6.37 2.47 -7.69
N ALA A 63 -6.38 1.25 -8.23
CA ALA A 63 -7.56 0.40 -8.21
C ALA A 63 -7.98 -0.04 -6.80
N LEU A 64 -7.02 -0.34 -5.92
CA LEU A 64 -7.28 -0.67 -4.52
C LEU A 64 -7.75 0.54 -3.70
N LYS A 65 -7.15 1.71 -3.93
CA LYS A 65 -7.54 2.98 -3.31
C LYS A 65 -8.97 3.35 -3.67
N ASN A 66 -9.34 3.23 -4.95
CA ASN A 66 -10.71 3.43 -5.40
C ASN A 66 -11.67 2.44 -4.74
N ALA A 67 -11.31 1.15 -4.66
CA ALA A 67 -12.11 0.13 -3.99
C ALA A 67 -12.32 0.44 -2.49
N ALA A 68 -11.31 0.97 -1.80
CA ALA A 68 -11.42 1.41 -0.42
C ALA A 68 -12.43 2.56 -0.28
N PHE A 69 -12.27 3.63 -1.07
CA PHE A 69 -13.14 4.81 -0.98
C PHE A 69 -14.57 4.52 -1.40
N GLU A 70 -14.79 3.75 -2.47
CA GLU A 70 -16.12 3.33 -2.91
C GLU A 70 -16.83 2.40 -1.92
N THR A 71 -16.11 1.85 -0.96
CA THR A 71 -16.67 1.05 0.13
C THR A 71 -16.69 1.78 1.47
N ASN A 72 -16.45 3.10 1.50
CA ASN A 72 -16.31 3.87 2.73
C ASN A 72 -15.33 3.20 3.72
N SER A 73 -14.13 2.92 3.22
CA SER A 73 -13.01 2.33 3.96
C SER A 73 -11.80 3.25 3.88
N CYS A 74 -10.92 3.21 4.88
CA CYS A 74 -9.67 3.96 4.87
C CYS A 74 -8.64 3.27 3.96
N PHE A 75 -7.69 4.05 3.46
CA PHE A 75 -6.57 3.55 2.66
C PHE A 75 -5.27 4.19 3.15
N TRP A 76 -4.26 3.36 3.44
CA TRP A 76 -2.90 3.81 3.72
C TRP A 76 -1.98 3.42 2.56
N ASP A 77 -1.31 4.43 1.99
CA ASP A 77 -0.49 4.27 0.80
C ASP A 77 0.97 3.93 1.17
N MET A 78 1.24 2.63 1.39
CA MET A 78 2.58 2.17 1.75
C MET A 78 3.62 2.54 0.69
N TYR A 79 3.26 2.47 -0.60
CA TYR A 79 4.17 2.81 -1.68
C TYR A 79 4.66 4.26 -1.59
N LEU A 80 3.75 5.22 -1.38
CA LEU A 80 4.12 6.63 -1.23
C LEU A 80 4.94 6.86 0.05
N ASN A 81 4.55 6.24 1.15
CA ASN A 81 5.28 6.36 2.42
C ASN A 81 6.68 5.77 2.38
N MET A 82 6.93 4.78 1.53
CA MET A 82 8.27 4.26 1.28
C MET A 82 9.17 5.21 0.47
N GLY A 83 8.58 6.19 -0.23
CA GLY A 83 9.28 7.10 -1.14
C GLY A 83 8.90 6.93 -2.62
N GLY A 84 7.90 6.10 -2.94
CA GLY A 84 7.38 5.94 -4.30
C GLY A 84 8.25 5.07 -5.21
N GLU A 85 8.36 5.48 -6.46
CA GLU A 85 9.07 4.73 -7.51
C GLU A 85 10.54 4.47 -7.15
N ASN A 86 10.97 3.22 -7.33
CA ASN A 86 12.32 2.72 -7.04
C ASN A 86 12.72 2.76 -5.55
N SER A 87 11.81 3.08 -4.64
CA SER A 87 12.09 3.13 -3.21
C SER A 87 12.59 1.80 -2.65
N ILE A 88 12.06 0.66 -3.10
CA ILE A 88 12.53 -0.67 -2.68
C ILE A 88 14.00 -0.90 -3.06
N ILE A 89 14.44 -0.36 -4.21
CA ILE A 89 15.83 -0.46 -4.67
C ILE A 89 16.73 0.37 -3.75
N ASP A 90 16.31 1.58 -3.41
CA ASP A 90 17.07 2.44 -2.51
C ASP A 90 17.09 1.90 -1.08
N TRP A 91 15.99 1.31 -0.63
CA TRP A 91 15.92 0.61 0.66
C TRP A 91 16.88 -0.58 0.73
N SER A 92 17.09 -1.28 -0.38
CA SER A 92 18.05 -2.40 -0.45
C SER A 92 19.51 -1.96 -0.32
N LYS A 93 19.84 -0.71 -0.66
CA LYS A 93 21.19 -0.12 -0.59
C LYS A 93 21.51 0.51 0.77
N LYS A 94 20.51 0.74 1.63
CA LYS A 94 20.75 1.32 2.96
C LYS A 94 21.62 0.41 3.83
N THR A 95 22.30 1.01 4.80
CA THR A 95 23.12 0.28 5.76
C THR A 95 22.65 0.58 7.18
N PRO A 96 22.07 -0.42 7.89
CA PRO A 96 21.70 -1.75 7.40
C PRO A 96 20.53 -1.70 6.40
N SER A 97 20.49 -2.68 5.48
CA SER A 97 19.47 -2.75 4.44
C SER A 97 18.06 -2.87 5.02
N LEU A 98 17.11 -2.14 4.44
CA LEU A 98 15.69 -2.19 4.77
C LEU A 98 14.91 -3.18 3.86
N ALA A 99 15.43 -3.45 2.66
CA ALA A 99 14.83 -4.41 1.74
C ALA A 99 15.76 -5.58 1.46
N ALA A 100 15.20 -6.74 1.18
CA ALA A 100 15.94 -7.92 0.78
C ALA A 100 16.47 -7.77 -0.67
N ARG A 101 17.44 -8.62 -1.03
CA ARG A 101 18.07 -8.59 -2.38
C ARG A 101 17.15 -9.01 -3.52
N ASP A 102 15.99 -9.54 -3.19
CA ASP A 102 14.95 -9.88 -4.18
C ASP A 102 14.11 -8.68 -4.61
N TYR A 103 14.29 -7.52 -3.94
CA TYR A 103 13.55 -6.27 -4.20
C TYR A 103 12.03 -6.41 -4.10
N ILE A 104 11.57 -7.31 -3.24
CA ILE A 104 10.16 -7.60 -2.99
C ILE A 104 9.86 -7.61 -1.49
N HIS A 105 10.73 -8.23 -0.71
CA HIS A 105 10.52 -8.42 0.72
C HIS A 105 11.33 -7.43 1.55
N PHE A 106 10.80 -7.08 2.70
CA PHE A 106 11.52 -6.29 3.71
C PHE A 106 12.47 -7.16 4.53
N THR A 107 13.54 -6.55 5.01
CA THR A 107 14.27 -7.09 6.17
C THR A 107 13.48 -6.84 7.46
N ASN A 108 13.89 -7.44 8.56
CA ASN A 108 13.28 -7.15 9.88
C ASN A 108 13.36 -5.65 10.23
N LYS A 109 14.42 -4.96 9.79
CA LYS A 109 14.57 -3.52 10.01
C LYS A 109 13.63 -2.73 9.11
N GLY A 110 13.49 -3.11 7.84
CA GLY A 110 12.53 -2.48 6.93
C GLY A 110 11.07 -2.68 7.37
N ALA A 111 10.74 -3.85 7.92
CA ALA A 111 9.40 -4.08 8.46
C ALA A 111 9.09 -3.19 9.67
N ARG A 112 10.10 -2.91 10.52
CA ARG A 112 9.95 -1.93 11.61
C ARG A 112 9.79 -0.52 11.09
N GLU A 113 10.58 -0.12 10.11
CA GLU A 113 10.46 1.20 9.45
C GLU A 113 9.06 1.43 8.89
N ILE A 114 8.47 0.42 8.21
CA ILE A 114 7.07 0.48 7.74
C ILE A 114 6.09 0.64 8.90
N ALA A 115 6.30 -0.07 9.99
CA ALA A 115 5.43 0.04 11.16
C ALA A 115 5.52 1.44 11.79
N ASP A 116 6.71 2.00 11.89
CA ASP A 116 6.93 3.34 12.43
C ASP A 116 6.26 4.40 11.57
N LEU A 117 6.44 4.36 10.23
CA LEU A 117 5.76 5.25 9.28
C LEU A 117 4.23 5.15 9.39
N PHE A 118 3.71 3.93 9.50
CA PHE A 118 2.26 3.73 9.65
C PHE A 118 1.71 4.32 10.95
N ILE A 119 2.41 4.10 12.07
CA ILE A 119 2.00 4.63 13.38
C ILE A 119 2.09 6.16 13.39
N GLU A 120 3.13 6.74 12.79
CA GLU A 120 3.27 8.19 12.67
C GLU A 120 2.09 8.82 11.95
N ASP A 121 1.74 8.31 10.77
CA ASP A 121 0.59 8.79 9.98
C ASP A 121 -0.72 8.65 10.78
N LEU A 122 -0.94 7.47 11.37
CA LEU A 122 -2.15 7.21 12.16
C LEU A 122 -2.28 8.17 13.35
N MET A 123 -1.17 8.44 14.05
CA MET A 123 -1.16 9.35 15.19
C MET A 123 -1.36 10.81 14.77
N ASN A 124 -0.84 11.21 13.61
CA ASN A 124 -1.07 12.53 13.06
C ASN A 124 -2.54 12.73 12.67
N ASP A 125 -3.13 11.75 11.99
CA ASP A 125 -4.56 11.78 11.66
C ASP A 125 -5.44 11.82 12.92
N PHE A 126 -5.07 11.08 13.96
CA PHE A 126 -5.81 11.08 15.22
C PHE A 126 -5.71 12.44 15.93
N LYS A 127 -4.55 13.09 15.96
CA LYS A 127 -4.39 14.44 16.51
C LYS A 127 -5.26 15.45 15.77
N ASN A 128 -5.20 15.45 14.44
CA ASN A 128 -6.02 16.32 13.60
C ASN A 128 -7.53 16.12 13.86
N TYR A 129 -7.95 14.86 14.03
CA TYR A 129 -9.34 14.57 14.40
C TYR A 129 -9.74 15.16 15.74
N LEU A 130 -8.88 15.08 16.77
CA LEU A 130 -9.16 15.64 18.08
C LEU A 130 -9.22 17.19 18.06
N GLU A 131 -8.32 17.83 17.32
CA GLU A 131 -8.30 19.28 17.16
C GLU A 131 -9.59 19.77 16.50
N ASN A 132 -9.98 19.18 15.36
CA ASN A 132 -11.22 19.53 14.66
C ASN A 132 -12.50 19.27 15.49
N LYS A 133 -12.46 18.29 16.41
CA LYS A 133 -13.59 18.01 17.30
C LYS A 133 -13.75 19.04 18.42
N ASN A 134 -12.67 19.67 18.84
CA ASN A 134 -12.69 20.67 19.91
C ASN A 134 -13.07 22.06 19.38
N GLU A 135 -13.05 22.27 18.06
CA GLU A 135 -13.45 23.54 17.40
C GLU A 135 -14.94 23.61 17.03
N ASN A 136 -15.69 22.53 17.21
CA ASN A 136 -17.13 22.42 16.97
C ASN A 136 -17.92 22.17 18.26
#